data_7bb51566061ff4bee62c52c3f90d0033
#
_entry.id   7bb51566061ff4bee62c52c3f90d0033
#
_cell.length_a   1.000
_cell.length_b   1.000
_cell.length_c   1.000
_cell.angle_alpha   90.00
_cell.angle_beta   90.00
_cell.angle_gamma   90.00
#
_symmetry.space_group_name_H-M   'P 1'
#
loop_
_entity.id
_entity.type
_entity.pdbx_description
1 polymer ?
#
loop_
_entity_poly.entity_id
_entity_poly.type
_entity_poly.pdbx_seq_one_letter_code
_entity_poly.pdbx_strand_id
1 'polypeptide(L)'
;LLREFSDGVTGDPMGGLGGMFNDPQLIQKLAANPKTSKLLADPSFMMQLQRIKNNPNDTQSIFQDPRMLQVLGVLMGVDMDMMGAGGMGGMGGEGGQGPKEAEEDVPMPDVRPASAQASQPKKAPTPEPEPEPEDGEAAEKARAKAAAEEEKKLGTDAYKKRNFDEAISHYSKAWELHKDITYLNNLGAAYFEKGEYDDTIKACEKAVEEGREFYADFKMIAKSYARIGSAYEKKGDLTNAIANYQKSLTEHRTPDVVNKLRLAEKNKIESARQAYIDPEKAEEARELGNQKFKESDWPGAVEAYTEMTKRAPEDPRGYSNRAAAFIKLLEFPSAIEDCDKAIKKDPKFIRAYIRKAQAYFGMREYSKCLDACNEASEVDVTKANAREIEQQKALQAMYSARENETEEQTKERIQRDPEVSSVSNLEWKGG
;
A
#
# COMPACT_ATOMS: atom_id res chain seq x y z
N LEU A 1 -11.97 27.02 3.58
CA LEU A 1 -11.64 26.59 2.19
C LEU A 1 -11.89 25.09 1.93
N LEU A 2 -12.71 24.42 2.81
CA LEU A 2 -13.12 23.01 2.64
C LEU A 2 -14.65 22.84 2.75
N ARG A 3 -15.41 23.91 2.49
CA ARG A 3 -16.88 23.90 2.65
C ARG A 3 -17.69 24.34 1.41
N GLU A 4 -17.05 24.52 0.26
CA GLU A 4 -17.75 24.95 -0.98
C GLU A 4 -17.70 23.96 -2.16
N PHE A 5 -17.37 22.68 -1.90
CA PHE A 5 -17.42 21.62 -2.94
C PHE A 5 -18.44 20.51 -2.62
N SER A 6 -19.53 20.86 -1.94
CA SER A 6 -20.55 19.88 -1.53
C SER A 6 -21.91 20.10 -2.17
N ASP A 7 -21.98 20.57 -3.40
CA ASP A 7 -23.26 20.53 -4.14
C ASP A 7 -23.01 20.18 -5.60
N GLY A 8 -23.34 18.94 -5.94
CA GLY A 8 -23.64 18.54 -7.31
C GLY A 8 -22.79 17.48 -7.97
N VAL A 9 -22.44 16.34 -7.31
CA VAL A 9 -22.11 15.10 -8.05
C VAL A 9 -22.54 13.89 -7.24
N THR A 10 -23.77 13.44 -7.48
CA THR A 10 -24.16 12.05 -7.25
C THR A 10 -23.70 11.25 -8.47
N GLY A 11 -22.56 10.52 -8.36
CA GLY A 11 -22.04 9.69 -9.45
C GLY A 11 -20.65 9.17 -9.11
N ASP A 12 -20.52 7.87 -9.13
CA ASP A 12 -19.37 6.98 -9.18
C ASP A 12 -17.97 7.68 -9.23
N PRO A 13 -17.08 7.48 -8.25
CA PRO A 13 -15.74 8.12 -8.21
C PRO A 13 -14.84 7.76 -9.40
N MET A 14 -15.16 6.74 -10.18
CA MET A 14 -14.43 6.32 -11.40
C MET A 14 -15.05 6.88 -12.69
N GLY A 15 -16.31 7.32 -12.70
CA GLY A 15 -16.98 7.88 -13.87
C GLY A 15 -16.48 9.29 -14.28
N GLY A 16 -15.82 10.01 -13.36
CA GLY A 16 -15.27 11.34 -13.61
C GLY A 16 -14.04 11.38 -14.53
N LEU A 17 -13.25 10.31 -14.56
CA LEU A 17 -12.00 10.23 -15.36
C LEU A 17 -12.29 10.23 -16.88
N GLY A 18 -13.28 9.47 -17.34
CA GLY A 18 -13.67 9.44 -18.75
C GLY A 18 -14.24 10.77 -19.24
N GLY A 19 -14.92 11.53 -18.38
CA GLY A 19 -15.47 12.85 -18.70
C GLY A 19 -14.39 13.91 -19.02
N MET A 20 -13.20 13.80 -18.42
CA MET A 20 -12.08 14.71 -18.67
C MET A 20 -11.55 14.63 -20.11
N PHE A 21 -11.65 13.45 -20.74
CA PHE A 21 -11.25 13.24 -22.12
C PHE A 21 -12.28 13.74 -23.16
N ASN A 22 -13.50 14.07 -22.71
CA ASN A 22 -14.55 14.64 -23.56
C ASN A 22 -14.56 16.17 -23.62
N ASP A 23 -13.61 16.83 -22.93
CA ASP A 23 -13.49 18.30 -22.97
C ASP A 23 -13.21 18.78 -24.41
N PRO A 24 -14.05 19.68 -24.96
CA PRO A 24 -13.80 20.26 -26.30
C PRO A 24 -12.45 20.95 -26.43
N GLN A 25 -11.89 21.46 -25.33
CA GLN A 25 -10.60 22.15 -25.28
C GLN A 25 -9.41 21.22 -24.97
N LEU A 26 -9.63 19.90 -24.87
CA LEU A 26 -8.63 18.91 -24.50
C LEU A 26 -7.34 19.06 -25.34
N ILE A 27 -7.46 19.04 -26.66
CA ILE A 27 -6.31 19.12 -27.57
C ILE A 27 -5.56 20.46 -27.39
N GLN A 28 -6.29 21.54 -27.17
CA GLN A 28 -5.68 22.86 -26.94
C GLN A 28 -4.91 22.92 -25.62
N LYS A 29 -5.46 22.33 -24.55
CA LYS A 29 -4.78 22.21 -23.25
C LYS A 29 -3.53 21.34 -23.34
N LEU A 30 -3.58 20.23 -24.08
CA LEU A 30 -2.43 19.36 -24.29
C LEU A 30 -1.36 19.99 -25.17
N ALA A 31 -1.74 20.77 -26.16
CA ALA A 31 -0.81 21.52 -27.02
C ALA A 31 -0.10 22.66 -26.28
N ALA A 32 -0.76 23.29 -25.33
CA ALA A 32 -0.20 24.35 -24.50
C ALA A 32 0.85 23.86 -23.50
N ASN A 33 0.84 22.58 -23.15
CA ASN A 33 1.78 22.02 -22.18
C ASN A 33 2.99 21.39 -22.89
N PRO A 34 4.25 21.82 -22.58
CA PRO A 34 5.46 21.35 -23.27
C PRO A 34 5.74 19.85 -23.12
N LYS A 35 5.19 19.19 -22.08
CA LYS A 35 5.33 17.75 -21.85
C LYS A 35 4.40 16.92 -22.76
N THR A 36 3.19 17.39 -23.00
CA THR A 36 2.19 16.66 -23.79
C THR A 36 2.09 17.12 -25.24
N SER A 37 2.59 18.31 -25.58
CA SER A 37 2.60 18.83 -26.96
C SER A 37 3.31 17.91 -27.95
N LYS A 38 4.41 17.27 -27.52
CA LYS A 38 5.16 16.32 -28.33
C LYS A 38 4.39 15.03 -28.61
N LEU A 39 3.50 14.62 -27.69
CA LEU A 39 2.69 13.41 -27.85
C LEU A 39 1.62 13.56 -28.93
N LEU A 40 1.15 14.79 -29.17
CA LEU A 40 0.17 15.07 -30.22
C LEU A 40 0.72 14.85 -31.65
N ALA A 41 2.03 14.81 -31.81
CA ALA A 41 2.68 14.48 -33.08
C ALA A 41 2.75 12.97 -33.37
N ASP A 42 2.45 12.10 -32.38
CA ASP A 42 2.46 10.65 -32.54
C ASP A 42 1.10 10.14 -33.01
N PRO A 43 1.00 9.55 -34.21
CA PRO A 43 -0.26 9.02 -34.74
C PRO A 43 -0.87 7.91 -33.87
N SER A 44 -0.04 7.08 -33.21
CA SER A 44 -0.50 5.99 -32.35
C SER A 44 -1.16 6.52 -31.09
N PHE A 45 -0.60 7.57 -30.52
CA PHE A 45 -1.17 8.28 -29.38
C PHE A 45 -2.49 8.96 -29.73
N MET A 46 -2.58 9.61 -30.89
CA MET A 46 -3.81 10.27 -31.36
C MET A 46 -4.94 9.27 -31.60
N MET A 47 -4.65 8.09 -32.15
CA MET A 47 -5.66 7.02 -32.27
C MET A 47 -6.17 6.53 -30.91
N GLN A 48 -5.28 6.38 -29.94
CA GLN A 48 -5.65 5.96 -28.60
C GLN A 48 -6.46 7.02 -27.86
N LEU A 49 -6.08 8.30 -27.98
CA LEU A 49 -6.84 9.43 -27.44
C LEU A 49 -8.25 9.48 -28.03
N GLN A 50 -8.38 9.24 -29.34
CA GLN A 50 -9.67 9.21 -30.04
C GLN A 50 -10.53 7.99 -29.63
N ARG A 51 -9.91 6.83 -29.36
CA ARG A 51 -10.56 5.64 -28.83
C ARG A 51 -11.18 5.90 -27.46
N ILE A 52 -10.44 6.53 -26.55
CA ILE A 52 -10.92 6.86 -25.21
C ILE A 52 -12.03 7.91 -25.28
N LYS A 53 -11.89 8.89 -26.14
CA LYS A 53 -12.94 9.90 -26.39
C LYS A 53 -14.26 9.26 -26.86
N ASN A 54 -14.17 8.21 -27.70
CA ASN A 54 -15.34 7.50 -28.22
C ASN A 54 -15.90 6.48 -27.21
N ASN A 55 -15.10 6.03 -26.23
CA ASN A 55 -15.52 5.09 -25.18
C ASN A 55 -14.98 5.55 -23.80
N PRO A 56 -15.63 6.52 -23.16
CA PRO A 56 -15.18 7.12 -21.90
C PRO A 56 -15.08 6.15 -20.71
N ASN A 57 -15.74 4.99 -20.81
CA ASN A 57 -15.75 3.96 -19.78
C ASN A 57 -14.56 2.97 -19.87
N ASP A 58 -13.74 3.07 -20.92
CA ASP A 58 -12.53 2.25 -21.06
C ASP A 58 -11.36 2.81 -20.22
N THR A 59 -11.55 2.86 -18.91
CA THR A 59 -10.56 3.35 -17.95
C THR A 59 -9.30 2.47 -17.93
N GLN A 60 -9.42 1.20 -18.28
CA GLN A 60 -8.30 0.26 -18.32
C GLN A 60 -7.24 0.66 -19.36
N SER A 61 -7.67 1.14 -20.51
CA SER A 61 -6.77 1.64 -21.57
C SER A 61 -5.99 2.90 -21.14
N ILE A 62 -6.53 3.72 -20.24
CA ILE A 62 -5.86 4.92 -19.70
C ILE A 62 -4.66 4.53 -18.84
N PHE A 63 -4.80 3.48 -18.02
CA PHE A 63 -3.74 3.05 -17.09
C PHE A 63 -2.69 2.14 -17.74
N GLN A 64 -2.94 1.58 -18.92
CA GLN A 64 -2.00 0.70 -19.62
C GLN A 64 -0.94 1.47 -20.43
N ASP A 65 -1.20 2.71 -20.83
CA ASP A 65 -0.24 3.52 -21.58
C ASP A 65 0.34 4.65 -20.71
N PRO A 66 1.67 4.65 -20.45
CA PRO A 66 2.32 5.68 -19.66
C PRO A 66 2.09 7.11 -20.18
N ARG A 67 1.89 7.27 -21.50
CA ARG A 67 1.62 8.57 -22.13
C ARG A 67 0.23 9.09 -21.73
N MET A 68 -0.76 8.20 -21.57
CA MET A 68 -2.09 8.57 -21.12
C MET A 68 -2.09 8.98 -19.65
N LEU A 69 -1.21 8.41 -18.83
CA LEU A 69 -1.00 8.85 -17.43
C LEU A 69 -0.42 10.26 -17.36
N GLN A 70 0.50 10.61 -18.26
CA GLN A 70 1.02 11.99 -18.35
C GLN A 70 -0.08 12.98 -18.75
N VAL A 71 -0.94 12.61 -19.68
CA VAL A 71 -2.11 13.43 -20.06
C VAL A 71 -3.05 13.63 -18.88
N LEU A 72 -3.34 12.56 -18.15
CA LEU A 72 -4.17 12.61 -16.93
C LEU A 72 -3.56 13.55 -15.88
N GLY A 73 -2.26 13.47 -15.65
CA GLY A 73 -1.53 14.38 -14.77
C GLY A 73 -1.70 15.85 -15.14
N VAL A 74 -1.56 16.17 -16.44
CA VAL A 74 -1.75 17.54 -16.96
C VAL A 74 -3.20 18.01 -16.80
N LEU A 75 -4.20 17.13 -17.02
CA LEU A 75 -5.61 17.46 -16.87
C LEU A 75 -6.02 17.67 -15.41
N MET A 76 -5.40 16.94 -14.50
CA MET A 76 -5.62 17.06 -13.06
C MET A 76 -4.78 18.14 -12.39
N GLY A 77 -3.88 18.79 -13.13
CA GLY A 77 -2.95 19.80 -12.59
C GLY A 77 -1.90 19.21 -11.62
N VAL A 78 -1.63 17.90 -11.71
CA VAL A 78 -0.67 17.19 -10.86
C VAL A 78 0.56 16.82 -11.67
N ASP A 79 1.73 17.20 -11.20
CA ASP A 79 3.00 16.85 -11.86
C ASP A 79 3.35 15.38 -11.55
N MET A 80 3.00 14.48 -12.48
CA MET A 80 3.17 13.03 -12.33
C MET A 80 4.59 12.52 -12.57
N ASP A 81 5.57 13.36 -12.88
CA ASP A 81 6.97 12.97 -13.05
C ASP A 81 7.57 12.40 -11.74
N MET A 82 6.96 12.69 -10.61
CA MET A 82 7.34 12.10 -9.31
C MET A 82 6.77 10.71 -9.06
N MET A 83 5.82 10.23 -9.87
CA MET A 83 5.14 8.93 -9.69
C MET A 83 5.58 7.87 -10.71
N GLY A 84 6.39 8.21 -11.69
CA GLY A 84 6.68 7.41 -12.88
C GLY A 84 7.97 6.59 -12.90
N ALA A 85 8.71 6.48 -11.78
CA ALA A 85 9.94 5.67 -11.75
C ALA A 85 9.88 4.45 -10.81
N GLY A 86 8.71 3.86 -10.62
CA GLY A 86 8.51 2.68 -9.76
C GLY A 86 7.40 1.77 -10.28
N GLY A 87 7.68 1.03 -11.34
CA GLY A 87 7.28 -0.34 -11.65
C GLY A 87 5.88 -0.81 -11.30
N MET A 88 4.97 -0.75 -12.28
CA MET A 88 3.86 -1.70 -12.37
C MET A 88 4.04 -2.47 -13.69
N GLY A 89 4.76 -3.57 -13.62
CA GLY A 89 5.03 -4.45 -14.75
C GLY A 89 5.28 -5.88 -14.32
N GLY A 90 4.39 -6.80 -14.70
CA GLY A 90 4.77 -8.18 -14.96
C GLY A 90 4.45 -9.19 -13.88
N MET A 91 3.23 -9.71 -13.88
CA MET A 91 2.95 -11.08 -13.50
C MET A 91 3.48 -12.03 -14.60
N GLY A 92 4.38 -12.93 -14.23
CA GLY A 92 4.75 -14.07 -15.07
C GLY A 92 6.11 -14.67 -14.74
N GLY A 93 6.14 -15.81 -14.01
CA GLY A 93 7.09 -16.89 -14.26
C GLY A 93 8.37 -16.95 -13.42
N GLU A 94 8.33 -17.82 -12.42
CA GLU A 94 9.34 -18.87 -12.11
C GLU A 94 10.79 -18.50 -11.74
N GLY A 95 11.19 -18.92 -10.56
CA GLY A 95 12.53 -19.47 -10.30
C GLY A 95 13.50 -18.62 -9.52
N GLY A 96 13.57 -18.85 -8.20
CA GLY A 96 14.85 -19.06 -7.52
C GLY A 96 15.68 -17.85 -7.14
N GLN A 97 15.97 -17.84 -5.84
CA GLN A 97 17.03 -17.14 -5.11
C GLN A 97 16.71 -15.71 -4.67
N GLY A 98 16.56 -15.59 -3.32
CA GLY A 98 16.38 -14.35 -2.61
C GLY A 98 17.52 -13.34 -2.85
N PRO A 99 17.18 -12.07 -2.89
CA PRO A 99 18.21 -11.03 -2.92
C PRO A 99 18.86 -10.94 -1.55
N LYS A 100 20.18 -11.06 -1.54
CA LYS A 100 21.02 -10.62 -0.44
C LYS A 100 20.76 -9.14 -0.22
N GLU A 101 20.34 -8.80 1.00
CA GLU A 101 20.32 -7.44 1.50
C GLU A 101 21.74 -6.87 1.45
N ALA A 102 21.97 -5.98 0.50
CA ALA A 102 23.11 -5.09 0.52
C ALA A 102 22.64 -3.76 1.13
N GLU A 103 22.67 -3.67 2.46
CA GLU A 103 22.65 -2.39 3.16
C GLU A 103 24.03 -1.74 2.98
N GLU A 104 24.22 -1.02 1.89
CA GLU A 104 25.32 -0.06 1.76
C GLU A 104 24.90 1.30 2.33
N ASP A 105 24.98 1.44 3.64
CA ASP A 105 25.05 2.76 4.29
C ASP A 105 26.54 3.17 4.36
N VAL A 106 27.12 3.37 3.16
CA VAL A 106 28.48 3.91 3.05
C VAL A 106 28.39 5.42 3.27
N PRO A 107 29.18 6.01 4.16
CA PRO A 107 29.29 7.46 4.25
C PRO A 107 29.80 8.01 2.92
N MET A 108 28.92 8.68 2.17
CA MET A 108 29.30 9.36 0.92
C MET A 108 30.30 10.46 1.23
N PRO A 109 31.46 10.50 0.57
CA PRO A 109 32.34 11.67 0.64
C PRO A 109 31.66 12.88 0.00
N ASP A 110 31.73 14.03 0.68
CA ASP A 110 31.28 15.32 0.18
C ASP A 110 31.90 15.63 -1.18
N VAL A 111 31.15 15.49 -2.25
CA VAL A 111 31.53 16.00 -3.58
C VAL A 111 31.00 17.43 -3.69
N ARG A 112 31.86 18.40 -3.40
CA ARG A 112 31.61 19.80 -3.81
C ARG A 112 31.79 19.90 -5.32
N PRO A 113 30.90 20.56 -6.05
CA PRO A 113 31.11 20.81 -7.47
C PRO A 113 32.29 21.81 -7.65
N ALA A 114 33.30 21.39 -8.37
CA ALA A 114 34.39 22.26 -8.80
C ALA A 114 33.85 23.29 -9.78
N SER A 115 33.84 24.56 -9.39
CA SER A 115 33.64 25.68 -10.27
C SER A 115 34.91 25.92 -11.10
N ALA A 116 34.77 25.93 -12.42
CA ALA A 116 35.83 26.23 -13.37
C ALA A 116 36.43 27.63 -13.13
N GLN A 117 37.73 27.69 -12.86
CA GLN A 117 38.48 28.92 -12.88
C GLN A 117 39.12 29.11 -14.23
N ALA A 118 38.73 30.21 -14.88
CA ALA A 118 39.45 30.76 -16.02
C ALA A 118 40.74 31.48 -15.57
N SER A 119 41.81 31.12 -16.21
CA SER A 119 43.16 31.70 -16.02
C SER A 119 43.25 33.15 -16.51
N GLN A 120 43.83 34.07 -15.69
CA GLN A 120 44.49 35.29 -16.16
C GLN A 120 45.61 35.73 -15.21
N PRO A 121 46.53 36.65 -15.62
CA PRO A 121 47.96 36.46 -15.50
C PRO A 121 48.63 37.18 -14.31
N LYS A 122 49.84 36.73 -14.00
CA LYS A 122 50.72 37.20 -12.94
C LYS A 122 51.04 38.71 -13.05
N LYS A 123 50.91 39.42 -11.91
CA LYS A 123 51.63 40.66 -11.61
C LYS A 123 52.52 40.42 -10.37
N ALA A 124 53.72 41.02 -10.43
CA ALA A 124 54.80 40.90 -9.51
C ALA A 124 54.53 41.48 -8.08
N PRO A 125 55.30 41.09 -7.06
CA PRO A 125 54.96 41.30 -5.66
C PRO A 125 55.27 42.69 -5.16
N THR A 126 54.31 43.21 -4.41
CA THR A 126 54.52 44.35 -3.49
C THR A 126 54.73 43.77 -2.07
N PRO A 127 55.63 44.35 -1.25
CA PRO A 127 55.99 43.77 0.03
C PRO A 127 54.80 43.78 1.01
N GLU A 128 54.68 42.65 1.68
CA GLU A 128 53.69 42.44 2.72
C GLU A 128 53.89 43.38 3.93
N PRO A 129 52.77 43.89 4.53
CA PRO A 129 52.79 44.30 5.92
C PRO A 129 52.81 43.05 6.78
N GLU A 130 53.62 43.03 7.82
CA GLU A 130 53.70 41.99 8.84
C GLU A 130 52.31 41.70 9.42
N PRO A 131 51.89 40.43 9.60
CA PRO A 131 50.65 40.09 10.22
C PRO A 131 50.65 40.48 11.70
N GLU A 132 49.70 41.31 12.08
CA GLU A 132 49.32 41.53 13.47
C GLU A 132 48.93 40.16 14.08
N PRO A 133 49.13 39.92 15.39
CA PRO A 133 48.85 38.66 16.03
C PRO A 133 47.30 38.42 16.04
N GLU A 134 46.84 37.69 15.05
CA GLU A 134 45.47 37.18 15.04
C GLU A 134 45.29 36.22 16.20
N ASP A 135 44.25 36.47 17.01
CA ASP A 135 43.75 35.81 18.17
C ASP A 135 44.19 34.34 18.29
N GLY A 136 45.02 34.02 19.30
CA GLY A 136 45.50 32.68 19.57
C GLY A 136 44.36 31.66 19.72
N GLU A 137 43.18 32.11 20.10
CA GLU A 137 41.94 31.32 20.22
C GLU A 137 41.42 30.81 18.87
N ALA A 138 41.47 31.62 17.82
CA ALA A 138 41.04 31.23 16.47
C ALA A 138 41.99 30.18 15.86
N ALA A 139 43.31 30.35 16.10
CA ALA A 139 44.32 29.36 15.68
C ALA A 139 44.21 28.05 16.46
N GLU A 140 43.88 28.09 17.74
CA GLU A 140 43.65 26.88 18.57
C GLU A 140 42.38 26.14 18.13
N LYS A 141 41.27 26.82 17.85
CA LYS A 141 40.04 26.22 17.31
C LYS A 141 40.29 25.60 15.92
N ALA A 142 41.07 26.24 15.06
CA ALA A 142 41.41 25.69 13.75
C ALA A 142 42.25 24.39 13.89
N ARG A 143 43.24 24.35 14.82
CA ARG A 143 44.05 23.14 15.11
C ARG A 143 43.19 22.01 15.69
N ALA A 144 42.28 22.32 16.62
CA ALA A 144 41.34 21.36 17.20
C ALA A 144 40.43 20.76 16.14
N LYS A 145 39.92 21.58 15.23
CA LYS A 145 39.09 21.12 14.10
C LYS A 145 39.91 20.22 13.15
N ALA A 146 41.12 20.58 12.80
CA ALA A 146 41.96 19.78 11.93
C ALA A 146 42.26 18.38 12.57
N ALA A 147 42.58 18.36 13.86
CA ALA A 147 42.82 17.12 14.60
C ALA A 147 41.55 16.25 14.67
N ALA A 148 40.37 16.87 14.85
CA ALA A 148 39.08 16.15 14.86
C ALA A 148 38.76 15.54 13.48
N GLU A 149 39.06 16.23 12.38
CA GLU A 149 38.91 15.71 11.02
C GLU A 149 39.86 14.52 10.74
N GLU A 150 41.09 14.53 11.28
CA GLU A 150 41.98 13.38 11.18
C GLU A 150 41.44 12.19 11.95
N GLU A 151 40.95 12.39 13.18
CA GLU A 151 40.33 11.32 13.97
C GLU A 151 39.07 10.79 13.27
N LYS A 152 38.21 11.64 12.69
CA LYS A 152 37.05 11.22 11.88
C LYS A 152 37.49 10.33 10.71
N LYS A 153 38.57 10.69 10.01
CA LYS A 153 39.09 9.91 8.89
C LYS A 153 39.56 8.53 9.35
N LEU A 154 40.31 8.46 10.45
CA LEU A 154 40.73 7.18 11.04
C LEU A 154 39.54 6.33 11.46
N GLY A 155 38.51 6.95 12.07
CA GLY A 155 37.29 6.29 12.44
C GLY A 155 36.52 5.75 11.20
N THR A 156 36.50 6.50 10.11
CA THR A 156 35.89 6.06 8.85
C THR A 156 36.65 4.88 8.23
N ASP A 157 37.96 4.88 8.27
CA ASP A 157 38.76 3.78 7.76
C ASP A 157 38.61 2.51 8.63
N ALA A 158 38.52 2.65 9.95
CA ALA A 158 38.19 1.57 10.86
C ALA A 158 36.79 1.00 10.61
N TYR A 159 35.80 1.89 10.42
CA TYR A 159 34.41 1.52 10.09
C TYR A 159 34.32 0.70 8.78
N LYS A 160 34.99 1.13 7.71
CA LYS A 160 35.07 0.38 6.45
C LYS A 160 35.72 -1.00 6.60
N LYS A 161 36.67 -1.15 7.52
CA LYS A 161 37.28 -2.45 7.86
C LYS A 161 36.41 -3.27 8.82
N ARG A 162 35.24 -2.78 9.22
CA ARG A 162 34.34 -3.35 10.23
C ARG A 162 34.94 -3.45 11.64
N ASN A 163 35.97 -2.65 11.93
CA ASN A 163 36.54 -2.50 13.26
C ASN A 163 35.77 -1.45 14.04
N PHE A 164 34.55 -1.82 14.47
CA PHE A 164 33.59 -0.84 15.02
C PHE A 164 34.07 -0.26 16.37
N ASP A 165 34.79 -1.01 17.20
CA ASP A 165 35.37 -0.53 18.47
C ASP A 165 36.38 0.60 18.25
N GLU A 166 37.29 0.43 17.28
CA GLU A 166 38.22 1.47 16.87
C GLU A 166 37.52 2.68 16.28
N ALA A 167 36.51 2.45 15.42
CA ALA A 167 35.73 3.52 14.84
C ALA A 167 35.00 4.36 15.91
N ILE A 168 34.41 3.70 16.91
CA ILE A 168 33.75 4.34 18.05
C ILE A 168 34.75 5.20 18.84
N SER A 169 35.95 4.67 19.12
CA SER A 169 37.02 5.39 19.83
C SER A 169 37.41 6.67 19.07
N HIS A 170 37.67 6.55 17.78
CA HIS A 170 38.05 7.68 16.92
C HIS A 170 36.95 8.74 16.78
N TYR A 171 35.72 8.32 16.56
CA TYR A 171 34.59 9.28 16.46
C TYR A 171 34.31 9.98 17.79
N SER A 172 34.47 9.30 18.91
CA SER A 172 34.34 9.90 20.24
C SER A 172 35.43 10.95 20.49
N LYS A 173 36.68 10.66 20.15
CA LYS A 173 37.79 11.64 20.24
C LYS A 173 37.57 12.83 19.32
N ALA A 174 37.11 12.59 18.07
CA ALA A 174 36.77 13.69 17.16
C ALA A 174 35.71 14.62 17.77
N TRP A 175 34.68 14.07 18.41
CA TRP A 175 33.66 14.85 19.12
C TRP A 175 34.23 15.65 20.33
N GLU A 176 35.17 15.07 21.06
CA GLU A 176 35.83 15.77 22.20
C GLU A 176 36.68 16.96 21.74
N LEU A 177 37.40 16.79 20.62
CA LEU A 177 38.28 17.80 20.04
C LEU A 177 37.48 18.96 19.41
N HIS A 178 36.40 18.65 18.70
CA HIS A 178 35.58 19.66 18.02
C HIS A 178 34.15 19.19 17.97
N LYS A 179 33.22 20.12 18.32
CA LYS A 179 31.78 19.83 18.35
C LYS A 179 31.16 19.96 16.96
N ASP A 180 31.00 18.82 16.26
CA ASP A 180 30.27 18.71 14.99
C ASP A 180 29.39 17.46 15.04
N ILE A 181 28.09 17.62 14.79
CA ILE A 181 27.11 16.52 14.84
C ILE A 181 27.42 15.40 13.86
N THR A 182 28.25 15.65 12.84
CA THR A 182 28.71 14.62 11.90
C THR A 182 29.46 13.50 12.64
N TYR A 183 30.25 13.85 13.68
CA TYR A 183 30.99 12.84 14.46
C TYR A 183 30.02 11.98 15.28
N LEU A 184 29.01 12.60 15.91
CA LEU A 184 27.97 11.86 16.66
C LEU A 184 27.11 10.98 15.73
N ASN A 185 26.81 11.46 14.52
CA ASN A 185 26.12 10.66 13.54
C ASN A 185 26.94 9.45 13.09
N ASN A 186 28.24 9.62 12.90
CA ASN A 186 29.14 8.51 12.56
C ASN A 186 29.34 7.56 13.74
N LEU A 187 29.41 8.09 14.95
CA LEU A 187 29.45 7.30 16.19
C LEU A 187 28.18 6.43 16.31
N GLY A 188 26.99 7.03 16.10
CA GLY A 188 25.74 6.29 16.07
C GLY A 188 25.68 5.23 14.95
N ALA A 189 26.33 5.47 13.79
CA ALA A 189 26.46 4.47 12.75
C ALA A 189 27.32 3.28 13.20
N ALA A 190 28.45 3.54 13.86
CA ALA A 190 29.34 2.51 14.35
C ALA A 190 28.69 1.62 15.44
N TYR A 191 27.96 2.23 16.37
CA TYR A 191 27.15 1.49 17.35
C TYR A 191 26.06 0.65 16.70
N PHE A 192 25.38 1.20 15.69
CA PHE A 192 24.32 0.49 14.96
C PHE A 192 24.86 -0.78 14.28
N GLU A 193 25.95 -0.67 13.54
CA GLU A 193 26.58 -1.81 12.87
C GLU A 193 27.16 -2.85 13.85
N LYS A 194 27.59 -2.39 15.02
CA LYS A 194 28.01 -3.27 16.12
C LYS A 194 26.83 -4.01 16.77
N GLY A 195 25.59 -3.51 16.58
CA GLY A 195 24.37 -4.05 17.19
C GLY A 195 24.05 -3.45 18.57
N GLU A 196 24.75 -2.42 18.98
CA GLU A 196 24.52 -1.68 20.23
C GLU A 196 23.45 -0.58 20.02
N TYR A 197 22.20 -1.01 19.88
CA TYR A 197 21.11 -0.11 19.49
C TYR A 197 20.78 0.96 20.54
N ASP A 198 20.95 0.68 21.84
CA ASP A 198 20.73 1.66 22.91
C ASP A 198 21.75 2.79 22.85
N ASP A 199 23.01 2.47 22.57
CA ASP A 199 24.06 3.48 22.46
C ASP A 199 23.98 4.22 21.12
N THR A 200 23.47 3.56 20.06
CA THR A 200 23.07 4.22 18.81
C THR A 200 22.03 5.32 19.08
N ILE A 201 20.98 4.99 19.84
CA ILE A 201 19.91 5.93 20.17
C ILE A 201 20.48 7.11 20.94
N LYS A 202 21.25 6.87 22.02
CA LYS A 202 21.86 7.92 22.84
C LYS A 202 22.78 8.84 22.03
N ALA A 203 23.64 8.27 21.18
CA ALA A 203 24.56 9.05 20.34
C ALA A 203 23.79 9.93 19.34
N CYS A 204 22.74 9.40 18.72
CA CYS A 204 21.92 10.14 17.77
C CYS A 204 20.98 11.14 18.43
N GLU A 205 20.44 10.87 19.63
CA GLU A 205 19.69 11.84 20.42
C GLU A 205 20.55 13.04 20.81
N LYS A 206 21.80 12.78 21.27
CA LYS A 206 22.77 13.82 21.52
C LYS A 206 23.09 14.59 20.24
N ALA A 207 23.22 13.93 19.09
CA ALA A 207 23.41 14.62 17.81
C ALA A 207 22.24 15.55 17.45
N VAL A 208 21.01 15.18 17.78
CA VAL A 208 19.82 16.02 17.56
C VAL A 208 19.84 17.23 18.51
N GLU A 209 20.11 17.01 19.78
CA GLU A 209 20.12 18.06 20.81
C GLU A 209 21.19 19.11 20.49
N GLU A 210 22.44 18.69 20.38
CA GLU A 210 23.58 19.54 20.02
C GLU A 210 23.40 20.19 18.63
N GLY A 211 22.87 19.44 17.66
CA GLY A 211 22.63 19.96 16.32
C GLY A 211 21.62 21.10 16.29
N ARG A 212 20.66 21.12 17.18
CA ARG A 212 19.72 22.24 17.32
C ARG A 212 20.37 23.45 17.98
N GLU A 213 21.23 23.23 18.97
CA GLU A 213 21.96 24.32 19.64
C GLU A 213 22.95 25.02 18.68
N PHE A 214 23.59 24.25 17.80
CA PHE A 214 24.59 24.79 16.84
C PHE A 214 23.97 25.15 15.48
N TYR A 215 22.64 25.13 15.33
CA TYR A 215 21.95 25.40 14.07
C TYR A 215 22.48 24.56 12.88
N ALA A 216 22.74 23.27 13.15
CA ALA A 216 23.23 22.34 12.13
C ALA A 216 22.25 22.15 10.98
N ASP A 217 22.74 21.66 9.84
CA ASP A 217 21.90 21.35 8.66
C ASP A 217 20.79 20.34 9.03
N PHE A 218 19.55 20.68 8.74
CA PHE A 218 18.37 19.84 8.95
C PHE A 218 18.53 18.42 8.35
N LYS A 219 19.30 18.27 7.27
CA LYS A 219 19.61 16.96 6.69
C LYS A 219 20.39 16.07 7.66
N MET A 220 21.28 16.68 8.45
CA MET A 220 22.08 15.93 9.44
C MET A 220 21.23 15.53 10.64
N ILE A 221 20.34 16.40 11.10
CA ILE A 221 19.36 16.11 12.15
C ILE A 221 18.40 15.01 11.67
N ALA A 222 17.92 15.08 10.41
CA ALA A 222 17.09 14.06 9.82
C ALA A 222 17.75 12.68 9.78
N LYS A 223 19.06 12.62 9.45
CA LYS A 223 19.84 11.36 9.49
C LYS A 223 19.90 10.77 10.90
N SER A 224 20.09 11.61 11.93
CA SER A 224 20.07 11.16 13.32
C SER A 224 18.72 10.53 13.68
N TYR A 225 17.60 11.20 13.37
CA TYR A 225 16.26 10.64 13.61
C TYR A 225 16.02 9.35 12.82
N ALA A 226 16.44 9.28 11.55
CA ALA A 226 16.30 8.07 10.75
C ALA A 226 17.05 6.89 11.36
N ARG A 227 18.26 7.12 11.92
CA ARG A 227 19.06 6.08 12.57
C ARG A 227 18.44 5.66 13.91
N ILE A 228 17.92 6.60 14.70
CA ILE A 228 17.13 6.29 15.91
C ILE A 228 15.94 5.39 15.53
N GLY A 229 15.21 5.73 14.47
CA GLY A 229 14.10 4.94 13.96
C GLY A 229 14.54 3.51 13.59
N SER A 230 15.66 3.37 12.86
CA SER A 230 16.21 2.05 12.48
C SER A 230 16.66 1.25 13.72
N ALA A 231 17.23 1.90 14.73
CA ALA A 231 17.62 1.24 15.98
C ALA A 231 16.41 0.70 16.76
N TYR A 232 15.33 1.48 16.87
CA TYR A 232 14.08 1.02 17.47
C TYR A 232 13.44 -0.12 16.67
N GLU A 233 13.52 -0.07 15.34
CA GLU A 233 13.02 -1.14 14.46
C GLU A 233 13.77 -2.46 14.72
N LYS A 234 15.11 -2.43 14.82
CA LYS A 234 15.92 -3.60 15.16
C LYS A 234 15.64 -4.12 16.59
N LYS A 235 15.24 -3.26 17.53
CA LYS A 235 14.76 -3.64 18.87
C LYS A 235 13.33 -4.20 18.88
N GLY A 236 12.59 -4.13 17.77
CA GLY A 236 11.20 -4.54 17.67
C GLY A 236 10.19 -3.48 18.16
N ASP A 237 10.65 -2.31 18.56
CA ASP A 237 9.77 -1.20 18.99
C ASP A 237 9.34 -0.37 17.77
N LEU A 238 8.38 -0.92 17.03
CA LEU A 238 7.84 -0.29 15.82
C LEU A 238 7.13 1.04 16.11
N THR A 239 6.65 1.25 17.33
CA THR A 239 5.97 2.50 17.70
C THR A 239 6.96 3.66 17.75
N ASN A 240 8.08 3.49 18.45
CA ASN A 240 9.12 4.51 18.50
C ASN A 240 9.89 4.62 17.18
N ALA A 241 10.05 3.52 16.42
CA ALA A 241 10.61 3.56 15.07
C ALA A 241 9.80 4.49 14.14
N ILE A 242 8.50 4.29 14.07
CA ILE A 242 7.57 5.11 13.26
C ILE A 242 7.65 6.59 13.67
N ALA A 243 7.58 6.88 14.96
CA ALA A 243 7.64 8.25 15.47
C ALA A 243 8.94 8.96 15.05
N ASN A 244 10.08 8.26 15.10
CA ASN A 244 11.36 8.84 14.72
C ASN A 244 11.53 8.97 13.20
N TYR A 245 11.02 8.04 12.40
CA TYR A 245 10.98 8.21 10.95
C TYR A 245 10.11 9.41 10.55
N GLN A 246 8.98 9.64 11.20
CA GLN A 246 8.14 10.82 10.97
C GLN A 246 8.88 12.12 11.33
N LYS A 247 9.59 12.18 12.47
CA LYS A 247 10.44 13.30 12.83
C LYS A 247 11.53 13.55 11.77
N SER A 248 12.20 12.49 11.30
CA SER A 248 13.18 12.59 10.23
C SER A 248 12.61 13.21 8.97
N LEU A 249 11.41 12.80 8.54
CA LEU A 249 10.73 13.32 7.35
C LEU A 249 10.24 14.76 7.53
N THR A 250 9.99 15.21 8.76
CA THR A 250 9.65 16.59 9.08
C THR A 250 10.87 17.51 8.90
N GLU A 251 12.05 17.06 9.34
CA GLU A 251 13.31 17.81 9.16
C GLU A 251 13.78 17.81 7.70
N HIS A 252 13.83 16.63 7.08
CA HIS A 252 14.19 16.49 5.67
C HIS A 252 13.59 15.24 5.03
N ARG A 253 12.81 15.43 3.97
CA ARG A 253 12.12 14.32 3.30
C ARG A 253 13.06 13.59 2.35
N THR A 254 13.28 12.29 2.59
CA THR A 254 14.05 11.40 1.70
C THR A 254 13.21 10.18 1.30
N PRO A 255 13.35 9.65 0.06
CA PRO A 255 12.62 8.46 -0.39
C PRO A 255 12.90 7.21 0.46
N ASP A 256 14.14 7.05 0.93
CA ASP A 256 14.56 5.94 1.79
C ASP A 256 13.77 5.90 3.09
N VAL A 257 13.74 7.02 3.82
CA VAL A 257 12.99 7.10 5.09
C VAL A 257 11.48 6.96 4.89
N VAL A 258 10.94 7.43 3.74
CA VAL A 258 9.52 7.18 3.39
C VAL A 258 9.25 5.68 3.26
N ASN A 259 10.15 4.93 2.62
CA ASN A 259 10.01 3.49 2.45
C ASN A 259 10.15 2.76 3.80
N LYS A 260 11.13 3.15 4.63
CA LYS A 260 11.29 2.61 6.00
C LYS A 260 10.05 2.86 6.85
N LEU A 261 9.48 4.06 6.81
CA LEU A 261 8.23 4.39 7.52
C LEU A 261 7.08 3.47 7.08
N ARG A 262 6.85 3.35 5.78
CA ARG A 262 5.77 2.48 5.23
C ARG A 262 5.95 1.03 5.66
N LEU A 263 7.19 0.53 5.63
CA LEU A 263 7.48 -0.84 6.05
C LEU A 263 7.25 -1.03 7.55
N ALA A 264 7.71 -0.10 8.38
CA ALA A 264 7.50 -0.15 9.83
C ALA A 264 6.00 -0.08 10.19
N GLU A 265 5.22 0.78 9.52
CA GLU A 265 3.76 0.85 9.69
C GLU A 265 3.08 -0.46 9.29
N LYS A 266 3.46 -1.04 8.14
CA LYS A 266 2.96 -2.34 7.69
C LYS A 266 3.30 -3.45 8.70
N ASN A 267 4.54 -3.50 9.16
CA ASN A 267 4.99 -4.49 10.14
C ASN A 267 4.26 -4.33 11.48
N LYS A 268 3.98 -3.10 11.92
CA LYS A 268 3.20 -2.84 13.13
C LYS A 268 1.77 -3.38 13.02
N ILE A 269 1.10 -3.14 11.88
CA ILE A 269 -0.24 -3.66 11.62
C ILE A 269 -0.22 -5.20 11.60
N GLU A 270 0.76 -5.79 10.92
CA GLU A 270 0.87 -7.24 10.82
C GLU A 270 1.21 -7.87 12.18
N SER A 271 2.10 -7.28 12.97
CA SER A 271 2.41 -7.75 14.32
C SER A 271 1.17 -7.69 15.23
N ALA A 272 0.40 -6.61 15.16
CA ALA A 272 -0.84 -6.48 15.91
C ALA A 272 -1.88 -7.53 15.48
N ARG A 273 -1.96 -7.80 14.15
CA ARG A 273 -2.81 -8.84 13.60
C ARG A 273 -2.39 -10.23 14.08
N GLN A 274 -1.09 -10.55 14.06
CA GLN A 274 -0.56 -11.82 14.52
C GLN A 274 -0.79 -12.01 16.03
N ALA A 275 -0.60 -10.96 16.83
CA ALA A 275 -0.88 -11.01 18.27
C ALA A 275 -2.38 -11.18 18.59
N TYR A 276 -3.27 -10.86 17.63
CA TYR A 276 -4.71 -11.02 17.79
C TYR A 276 -5.19 -12.43 17.48
N ILE A 277 -4.38 -13.26 16.81
CA ILE A 277 -4.73 -14.64 16.44
C ILE A 277 -4.85 -15.48 17.71
N ASP A 278 -6.02 -16.12 17.87
CA ASP A 278 -6.36 -16.94 19.03
C ASP A 278 -7.41 -17.98 18.58
N PRO A 279 -7.00 -19.23 18.34
CA PRO A 279 -7.91 -20.26 17.85
C PRO A 279 -9.03 -20.63 18.82
N GLU A 280 -8.80 -20.51 20.15
CA GLU A 280 -9.83 -20.82 21.15
C GLU A 280 -10.94 -19.77 21.10
N LYS A 281 -10.57 -18.49 21.12
CA LYS A 281 -11.53 -17.39 20.97
C LYS A 281 -12.19 -17.36 19.59
N ALA A 282 -11.53 -17.87 18.55
CA ALA A 282 -12.14 -18.04 17.24
C ALA A 282 -13.28 -19.05 17.28
N GLU A 283 -13.08 -20.17 18.01
CA GLU A 283 -14.11 -21.18 18.16
C GLU A 283 -15.30 -20.68 19.00
N GLU A 284 -15.04 -19.95 20.09
CA GLU A 284 -16.09 -19.28 20.89
C GLU A 284 -16.91 -18.32 20.01
N ALA A 285 -16.23 -17.50 19.19
CA ALA A 285 -16.89 -16.59 18.27
C ALA A 285 -17.71 -17.33 17.19
N ARG A 286 -17.23 -18.49 16.74
CA ARG A 286 -17.98 -19.36 15.81
C ARG A 286 -19.26 -19.89 16.44
N GLU A 287 -19.20 -20.37 17.69
CA GLU A 287 -20.36 -20.89 18.39
C GLU A 287 -21.39 -19.79 18.64
N LEU A 288 -20.95 -18.62 19.09
CA LEU A 288 -21.83 -17.46 19.25
C LEU A 288 -22.49 -17.07 17.90
N GLY A 289 -21.72 -17.05 16.81
CA GLY A 289 -22.25 -16.78 15.48
C GLY A 289 -23.29 -17.81 15.03
N ASN A 290 -23.05 -19.11 15.30
CA ASN A 290 -23.99 -20.16 15.00
C ASN A 290 -25.29 -20.02 15.84
N GLN A 291 -25.18 -19.61 17.10
CA GLN A 291 -26.34 -19.36 17.96
C GLN A 291 -27.16 -18.18 17.41
N LYS A 292 -26.53 -17.05 17.15
CA LYS A 292 -27.16 -15.86 16.55
C LYS A 292 -27.84 -16.18 15.22
N PHE A 293 -27.16 -16.96 14.37
CA PHE A 293 -27.72 -17.41 13.10
C PHE A 293 -28.99 -18.25 13.28
N LYS A 294 -29.06 -19.16 14.26
CA LYS A 294 -30.26 -19.95 14.60
C LYS A 294 -31.40 -19.08 15.14
N GLU A 295 -31.07 -18.04 15.90
CA GLU A 295 -32.01 -17.03 16.41
C GLU A 295 -32.51 -16.07 15.35
N SER A 296 -32.03 -16.19 14.10
CA SER A 296 -32.31 -15.26 12.98
C SER A 296 -31.80 -13.83 13.22
N ASP A 297 -30.85 -13.65 14.17
CA ASP A 297 -30.10 -12.42 14.38
C ASP A 297 -28.92 -12.41 13.40
N TRP A 298 -29.22 -12.09 12.12
CA TRP A 298 -28.22 -12.10 11.06
C TRP A 298 -27.12 -11.06 11.25
N PRO A 299 -27.42 -9.82 11.67
CA PRO A 299 -26.37 -8.84 11.98
C PRO A 299 -25.45 -9.29 13.11
N GLY A 300 -26.00 -9.80 14.23
CA GLY A 300 -25.19 -10.34 15.32
C GLY A 300 -24.35 -11.55 14.91
N ALA A 301 -24.86 -12.39 13.99
CA ALA A 301 -24.08 -13.48 13.43
C ALA A 301 -22.90 -12.97 12.59
N VAL A 302 -23.09 -11.91 11.77
CA VAL A 302 -22.01 -11.27 10.99
C VAL A 302 -20.92 -10.73 11.92
N GLU A 303 -21.29 -10.07 13.02
CA GLU A 303 -20.32 -9.55 14.00
C GLU A 303 -19.50 -10.68 14.63
N ALA A 304 -20.15 -11.74 15.11
CA ALA A 304 -19.47 -12.88 15.72
C ALA A 304 -18.56 -13.62 14.73
N TYR A 305 -19.01 -13.87 13.51
CA TYR A 305 -18.16 -14.47 12.48
C TYR A 305 -17.03 -13.52 12.01
N THR A 306 -17.23 -12.21 12.08
CA THR A 306 -16.16 -11.24 11.82
C THR A 306 -15.07 -11.34 12.88
N GLU A 307 -15.43 -11.51 14.15
CA GLU A 307 -14.47 -11.77 15.22
C GLU A 307 -13.74 -13.10 14.98
N MET A 308 -14.45 -14.16 14.59
CA MET A 308 -13.82 -15.43 14.20
C MET A 308 -12.77 -15.23 13.10
N THR A 309 -13.08 -14.48 12.02
CA THR A 309 -12.14 -14.27 10.92
C THR A 309 -10.92 -13.45 11.32
N LYS A 310 -11.02 -12.60 12.34
CA LYS A 310 -9.88 -11.87 12.91
C LYS A 310 -9.00 -12.76 13.77
N ARG A 311 -9.62 -13.64 14.58
CA ARG A 311 -8.93 -14.57 15.48
C ARG A 311 -8.30 -15.76 14.76
N ALA A 312 -8.91 -16.23 13.67
CA ALA A 312 -8.42 -17.33 12.83
C ALA A 312 -8.52 -16.98 11.34
N PRO A 313 -7.64 -16.09 10.82
CA PRO A 313 -7.74 -15.59 9.45
C PRO A 313 -7.45 -16.64 8.37
N GLU A 314 -6.87 -17.79 8.74
CA GLU A 314 -6.59 -18.88 7.81
C GLU A 314 -7.73 -19.94 7.80
N ASP A 315 -8.69 -19.83 8.69
CA ASP A 315 -9.82 -20.78 8.75
C ASP A 315 -10.91 -20.38 7.74
N PRO A 316 -11.19 -21.20 6.70
CA PRO A 316 -12.21 -20.91 5.69
C PRO A 316 -13.63 -20.91 6.26
N ARG A 317 -13.87 -21.60 7.41
CA ARG A 317 -15.19 -21.71 8.03
C ARG A 317 -15.75 -20.36 8.45
N GLY A 318 -14.89 -19.46 8.96
CA GLY A 318 -15.29 -18.13 9.40
C GLY A 318 -15.89 -17.31 8.26
N TYR A 319 -15.17 -17.22 7.18
CA TYR A 319 -15.62 -16.50 5.96
C TYR A 319 -16.90 -17.13 5.39
N SER A 320 -16.91 -18.44 5.23
CA SER A 320 -18.07 -19.12 4.68
C SER A 320 -19.32 -18.97 5.56
N ASN A 321 -19.21 -19.02 6.88
CA ASN A 321 -20.34 -18.81 7.78
C ASN A 321 -20.83 -17.37 7.74
N ARG A 322 -19.93 -16.38 7.65
CA ARG A 322 -20.30 -14.99 7.47
C ARG A 322 -21.01 -14.75 6.15
N ALA A 323 -20.54 -15.38 5.05
CA ALA A 323 -21.21 -15.36 3.76
C ALA A 323 -22.67 -15.86 3.85
N ALA A 324 -22.93 -16.92 4.64
CA ALA A 324 -24.30 -17.39 4.85
C ALA A 324 -25.18 -16.36 5.56
N ALA A 325 -24.63 -15.61 6.52
CA ALA A 325 -25.36 -14.52 7.18
C ALA A 325 -25.59 -13.34 6.22
N PHE A 326 -24.62 -12.96 5.39
CA PHE A 326 -24.78 -11.95 4.35
C PHE A 326 -25.86 -12.33 3.32
N ILE A 327 -25.94 -13.60 2.91
CA ILE A 327 -27.02 -14.07 2.01
C ILE A 327 -28.41 -13.84 2.67
N LYS A 328 -28.55 -14.09 3.98
CA LYS A 328 -29.79 -13.82 4.71
C LYS A 328 -30.14 -12.33 4.81
N LEU A 329 -29.13 -11.47 4.83
CA LEU A 329 -29.26 -10.02 4.79
C LEU A 329 -29.43 -9.46 3.36
N LEU A 330 -29.42 -10.31 2.34
CA LEU A 330 -29.44 -9.96 0.92
C LEU A 330 -28.20 -9.15 0.46
N GLU A 331 -27.13 -9.18 1.25
CA GLU A 331 -25.84 -8.58 0.91
C GLU A 331 -24.99 -9.54 0.08
N PHE A 332 -25.45 -9.86 -1.11
CA PHE A 332 -24.85 -10.86 -1.99
C PHE A 332 -23.41 -10.55 -2.40
N PRO A 333 -23.03 -9.30 -2.73
CA PRO A 333 -21.64 -8.98 -3.08
C PRO A 333 -20.68 -9.29 -1.94
N SER A 334 -21.02 -8.94 -0.69
CA SER A 334 -20.23 -9.25 0.50
C SER A 334 -20.10 -10.76 0.73
N ALA A 335 -21.19 -11.50 0.47
CA ALA A 335 -21.20 -12.96 0.57
C ALA A 335 -20.26 -13.61 -0.45
N ILE A 336 -20.25 -13.13 -1.71
CA ILE A 336 -19.36 -13.63 -2.77
C ILE A 336 -17.90 -13.36 -2.41
N GLU A 337 -17.57 -12.15 -1.95
CA GLU A 337 -16.21 -11.80 -1.52
C GLU A 337 -15.71 -12.73 -0.40
N ASP A 338 -16.56 -13.04 0.57
CA ASP A 338 -16.22 -13.96 1.66
C ASP A 338 -16.09 -15.40 1.17
N CYS A 339 -16.94 -15.85 0.24
CA CYS A 339 -16.78 -17.16 -0.39
C CYS A 339 -15.45 -17.27 -1.13
N ASP A 340 -15.05 -16.23 -1.88
CA ASP A 340 -13.77 -16.19 -2.60
C ASP A 340 -12.58 -16.21 -1.62
N LYS A 341 -12.68 -15.52 -0.48
CA LYS A 341 -11.68 -15.61 0.60
C LYS A 341 -11.59 -17.03 1.17
N ALA A 342 -12.73 -17.68 1.43
CA ALA A 342 -12.76 -19.04 1.93
C ALA A 342 -12.13 -20.04 0.95
N ILE A 343 -12.45 -19.93 -0.35
CA ILE A 343 -11.90 -20.76 -1.42
C ILE A 343 -10.39 -20.55 -1.56
N LYS A 344 -9.93 -19.31 -1.43
CA LYS A 344 -8.50 -18.99 -1.46
C LYS A 344 -7.73 -19.63 -0.29
N LYS A 345 -8.36 -19.76 0.90
CA LYS A 345 -7.76 -20.41 2.06
C LYS A 345 -7.77 -21.93 1.95
N ASP A 346 -8.87 -22.49 1.49
CA ASP A 346 -9.01 -23.90 1.22
C ASP A 346 -9.80 -24.13 -0.07
N PRO A 347 -9.10 -24.42 -1.18
CA PRO A 347 -9.74 -24.70 -2.48
C PRO A 347 -10.65 -25.96 -2.47
N LYS A 348 -10.58 -26.80 -1.43
CA LYS A 348 -11.44 -27.98 -1.26
C LYS A 348 -12.64 -27.73 -0.37
N PHE A 349 -12.83 -26.51 0.10
CA PHE A 349 -13.92 -26.17 0.99
C PHE A 349 -15.25 -25.97 0.23
N ILE A 350 -15.91 -27.06 -0.11
CA ILE A 350 -17.09 -27.15 -0.99
C ILE A 350 -18.23 -26.20 -0.56
N ARG A 351 -18.45 -26.04 0.75
CA ARG A 351 -19.50 -25.15 1.26
C ARG A 351 -19.37 -23.71 0.79
N ALA A 352 -18.16 -23.23 0.54
CA ALA A 352 -17.96 -21.88 0.01
C ALA A 352 -18.47 -21.75 -1.43
N TYR A 353 -18.24 -22.75 -2.28
CA TYR A 353 -18.76 -22.77 -3.65
C TYR A 353 -20.29 -22.82 -3.69
N ILE A 354 -20.89 -23.65 -2.84
CA ILE A 354 -22.36 -23.74 -2.75
C ILE A 354 -22.96 -22.39 -2.32
N ARG A 355 -22.38 -21.74 -1.32
CA ARG A 355 -22.85 -20.42 -0.87
C ARG A 355 -22.61 -19.34 -1.91
N LYS A 356 -21.51 -19.40 -2.64
CA LYS A 356 -21.25 -18.53 -3.79
C LYS A 356 -22.34 -18.69 -4.86
N ALA A 357 -22.70 -19.93 -5.18
CA ALA A 357 -23.81 -20.23 -6.09
C ALA A 357 -25.15 -19.67 -5.57
N GLN A 358 -25.44 -19.83 -4.26
CA GLN A 358 -26.65 -19.26 -3.65
C GLN A 358 -26.69 -17.73 -3.71
N ALA A 359 -25.53 -17.05 -3.53
CA ALA A 359 -25.44 -15.61 -3.63
C ALA A 359 -25.68 -15.14 -5.08
N TYR A 360 -25.07 -15.77 -6.08
CA TYR A 360 -25.33 -15.48 -7.49
C TYR A 360 -26.80 -15.74 -7.89
N PHE A 361 -27.38 -16.81 -7.36
CA PHE A 361 -28.81 -17.08 -7.56
C PHE A 361 -29.67 -15.94 -7.00
N GLY A 362 -29.40 -15.45 -5.80
CA GLY A 362 -30.09 -14.31 -5.20
C GLY A 362 -29.97 -13.02 -6.01
N MET A 363 -28.85 -12.81 -6.71
CA MET A 363 -28.63 -11.70 -7.66
C MET A 363 -29.28 -11.93 -9.02
N ARG A 364 -29.89 -13.10 -9.27
CA ARG A 364 -30.41 -13.54 -10.59
C ARG A 364 -29.33 -13.71 -11.65
N GLU A 365 -28.06 -13.83 -11.24
CA GLU A 365 -26.94 -14.12 -12.14
C GLU A 365 -26.83 -15.63 -12.39
N TYR A 366 -27.82 -16.19 -13.08
CA TYR A 366 -28.00 -17.66 -13.21
C TYR A 366 -26.83 -18.37 -13.91
N SER A 367 -26.16 -17.72 -14.86
CA SER A 367 -24.96 -18.28 -15.49
C SER A 367 -23.85 -18.48 -14.48
N LYS A 368 -23.52 -17.46 -13.70
CA LYS A 368 -22.47 -17.54 -12.67
C LYS A 368 -22.85 -18.51 -11.53
N CYS A 369 -24.15 -18.60 -11.22
CA CYS A 369 -24.65 -19.60 -10.28
C CYS A 369 -24.34 -21.03 -10.77
N LEU A 370 -24.60 -21.31 -12.05
CA LEU A 370 -24.31 -22.61 -12.67
C LEU A 370 -22.81 -22.91 -12.68
N ASP A 371 -21.98 -21.90 -13.03
CA ASP A 371 -20.53 -22.03 -13.01
C ASP A 371 -20.04 -22.41 -11.62
N ALA A 372 -20.47 -21.70 -10.58
CA ALA A 372 -20.12 -21.99 -9.18
C ALA A 372 -20.58 -23.39 -8.73
N CYS A 373 -21.76 -23.86 -9.21
CA CYS A 373 -22.21 -25.22 -8.95
C CYS A 373 -21.36 -26.28 -9.65
N ASN A 374 -20.88 -26.00 -10.87
CA ASN A 374 -19.98 -26.90 -11.59
C ASN A 374 -18.62 -26.98 -10.90
N GLU A 375 -18.04 -25.83 -10.51
CA GLU A 375 -16.83 -25.79 -9.69
C GLU A 375 -16.99 -26.61 -8.41
N ALA A 376 -18.12 -26.46 -7.70
CA ALA A 376 -18.44 -27.27 -6.51
C ALA A 376 -18.46 -28.75 -6.81
N SER A 377 -19.04 -29.16 -7.93
CA SER A 377 -19.12 -30.58 -8.34
C SER A 377 -17.75 -31.18 -8.68
N GLU A 378 -16.85 -30.40 -9.28
CA GLU A 378 -15.48 -30.81 -9.60
C GLU A 378 -14.64 -31.00 -8.32
N VAL A 379 -14.84 -30.15 -7.33
CA VAL A 379 -14.12 -30.20 -6.04
C VAL A 379 -14.68 -31.32 -5.16
N ASP A 380 -15.99 -31.64 -5.22
CA ASP A 380 -16.63 -32.69 -4.40
C ASP A 380 -16.36 -34.11 -4.92
N VAL A 381 -15.10 -34.53 -4.85
CA VAL A 381 -14.66 -35.86 -5.28
C VAL A 381 -15.45 -37.00 -4.59
N THR A 382 -15.82 -36.79 -3.32
CA THR A 382 -16.55 -37.79 -2.53
C THR A 382 -18.05 -37.81 -2.81
N LYS A 383 -18.56 -36.85 -3.54
CA LYS A 383 -19.99 -36.61 -3.78
C LYS A 383 -20.83 -36.45 -2.50
N ALA A 384 -20.19 -36.05 -1.41
CA ALA A 384 -20.88 -35.91 -0.11
C ALA A 384 -21.92 -34.76 -0.14
N ASN A 385 -21.70 -33.75 -1.00
CA ASN A 385 -22.59 -32.59 -1.15
C ASN A 385 -23.36 -32.60 -2.48
N ALA A 386 -23.30 -33.70 -3.26
CA ALA A 386 -23.90 -33.79 -4.58
C ALA A 386 -25.40 -33.43 -4.58
N ARG A 387 -26.14 -33.87 -3.56
CA ARG A 387 -27.58 -33.57 -3.44
C ARG A 387 -27.85 -32.06 -3.34
N GLU A 388 -27.08 -31.34 -2.53
CA GLU A 388 -27.25 -29.89 -2.34
C GLU A 388 -26.86 -29.13 -3.61
N ILE A 389 -25.80 -29.55 -4.26
CA ILE A 389 -25.32 -28.96 -5.55
C ILE A 389 -26.39 -29.17 -6.64
N GLU A 390 -26.90 -30.41 -6.79
CA GLU A 390 -27.93 -30.71 -7.80
C GLU A 390 -29.25 -29.97 -7.51
N GLN A 391 -29.62 -29.83 -6.23
CA GLN A 391 -30.77 -29.02 -5.84
C GLN A 391 -30.61 -27.57 -6.27
N GLN A 392 -29.41 -26.99 -6.07
CA GLN A 392 -29.11 -25.61 -6.48
C GLN A 392 -29.13 -25.44 -8.01
N LYS A 393 -28.59 -26.44 -8.75
CA LYS A 393 -28.67 -26.47 -10.23
C LYS A 393 -30.12 -26.53 -10.72
N ALA A 394 -30.93 -27.36 -10.10
CA ALA A 394 -32.35 -27.49 -10.46
C ALA A 394 -33.12 -26.18 -10.22
N LEU A 395 -32.89 -25.51 -9.08
CA LEU A 395 -33.48 -24.22 -8.79
C LEU A 395 -33.04 -23.17 -9.82
N GLN A 396 -31.76 -23.11 -10.14
CA GLN A 396 -31.20 -22.20 -11.15
C GLN A 396 -31.88 -22.43 -12.52
N ALA A 397 -31.95 -23.68 -12.96
CA ALA A 397 -32.56 -24.02 -14.26
C ALA A 397 -34.05 -23.61 -14.32
N MET A 398 -34.79 -23.87 -13.24
CA MET A 398 -36.21 -23.51 -13.16
C MET A 398 -36.44 -21.99 -13.24
N TYR A 399 -35.64 -21.20 -12.51
CA TYR A 399 -35.80 -19.74 -12.50
C TYR A 399 -35.29 -19.09 -13.78
N SER A 400 -34.18 -19.57 -14.33
CA SER A 400 -33.65 -19.10 -15.62
C SER A 400 -34.64 -19.36 -16.77
N ALA A 401 -35.29 -20.51 -16.76
CA ALA A 401 -36.34 -20.82 -17.73
C ALA A 401 -37.55 -19.84 -17.62
N ARG A 402 -37.93 -19.48 -16.39
CA ARG A 402 -39.03 -18.53 -16.13
C ARG A 402 -38.74 -17.11 -16.61
N GLU A 403 -37.52 -16.62 -16.49
CA GLU A 403 -37.15 -15.29 -16.99
C GLU A 403 -37.19 -15.17 -18.51
N ASN A 404 -37.06 -16.27 -19.23
CA ASN A 404 -37.13 -16.33 -20.68
C ASN A 404 -38.49 -16.73 -21.20
N GLU A 405 -39.53 -16.95 -20.33
CA GLU A 405 -40.88 -17.25 -20.74
C GLU A 405 -41.55 -16.02 -21.40
N THR A 406 -42.22 -16.24 -22.53
CA THR A 406 -43.12 -15.23 -23.09
C THR A 406 -44.37 -15.05 -22.23
N GLU A 407 -45.09 -13.95 -22.41
CA GLU A 407 -46.36 -13.74 -21.67
C GLU A 407 -47.38 -14.87 -21.91
N GLU A 408 -47.39 -15.45 -23.12
CA GLU A 408 -48.27 -16.57 -23.47
C GLU A 408 -47.88 -17.83 -22.70
N GLN A 409 -46.59 -18.19 -22.66
CA GLN A 409 -46.06 -19.32 -21.90
C GLN A 409 -46.32 -19.16 -20.40
N THR A 410 -46.19 -17.95 -19.89
CA THR A 410 -46.47 -17.64 -18.49
C THR A 410 -47.95 -17.85 -18.18
N LYS A 411 -48.86 -17.39 -19.05
CA LYS A 411 -50.31 -17.62 -18.93
C LYS A 411 -50.67 -19.12 -18.96
N GLU A 412 -50.12 -19.88 -19.89
CA GLU A 412 -50.34 -21.33 -19.99
C GLU A 412 -49.86 -22.04 -18.72
N ARG A 413 -48.69 -21.69 -18.18
CA ARG A 413 -48.13 -22.30 -16.95
C ARG A 413 -49.04 -22.00 -15.74
N ILE A 414 -49.48 -20.74 -15.59
CA ILE A 414 -50.41 -20.34 -14.53
C ILE A 414 -51.74 -21.09 -14.63
N GLN A 415 -52.27 -21.30 -15.83
CA GLN A 415 -53.49 -22.06 -16.03
C GLN A 415 -53.36 -23.57 -15.74
N ARG A 416 -52.17 -24.11 -15.90
CA ARG A 416 -51.86 -25.52 -15.59
C ARG A 416 -51.51 -25.75 -14.14
N ASP A 417 -51.24 -24.71 -13.35
CA ASP A 417 -50.92 -24.81 -11.94
C ASP A 417 -52.17 -25.23 -11.14
N PRO A 418 -52.12 -26.40 -10.42
CA PRO A 418 -53.30 -26.90 -9.69
C PRO A 418 -53.76 -25.98 -8.56
N GLU A 419 -52.85 -25.20 -7.97
CA GLU A 419 -53.18 -24.27 -6.89
C GLU A 419 -53.96 -23.05 -7.46
N VAL A 420 -53.54 -22.52 -8.59
CA VAL A 420 -54.21 -21.37 -9.25
C VAL A 420 -55.52 -21.79 -9.91
N SER A 421 -55.57 -22.96 -10.53
CA SER A 421 -56.80 -23.48 -11.11
C SER A 421 -57.86 -23.82 -10.06
N SER A 422 -57.48 -24.10 -8.83
CA SER A 422 -58.42 -24.29 -7.73
C SER A 422 -59.07 -22.99 -7.25
N VAL A 423 -58.34 -21.87 -7.27
CA VAL A 423 -58.80 -20.53 -6.89
C VAL A 423 -59.74 -19.93 -7.99
N SER A 424 -59.37 -20.09 -9.25
CA SER A 424 -60.19 -19.62 -10.38
C SER A 424 -61.53 -20.36 -10.50
N ASN A 425 -61.63 -21.60 -10.05
CA ASN A 425 -62.88 -22.35 -9.97
C ASN A 425 -63.79 -21.99 -8.79
N LEU A 426 -63.28 -21.24 -7.80
CA LEU A 426 -64.06 -20.76 -6.65
C LEU A 426 -64.76 -19.41 -6.97
N GLU A 427 -64.17 -18.55 -7.78
CA GLU A 427 -64.77 -17.25 -8.14
C GLU A 427 -65.92 -17.36 -9.17
N TRP A 428 -66.00 -18.48 -9.93
CA TRP A 428 -67.04 -18.65 -10.98
C TRP A 428 -68.31 -19.32 -10.49
N LYS A 429 -68.44 -19.71 -9.22
CA LYS A 429 -69.64 -20.30 -8.62
C LYS A 429 -70.43 -19.39 -7.69
N GLY A 430 -70.11 -18.11 -7.66
CA GLY A 430 -70.73 -17.11 -6.79
C GLY A 430 -71.39 -15.94 -7.52
N GLY A 431 -71.82 -16.07 -8.78
CA GLY A 431 -72.63 -15.09 -9.53
C GLY A 431 -73.97 -15.64 -9.93
#